data_07d0ab6a13d38b2ab65973d830b71a28
#
_entry.id   07d0ab6a13d38b2ab65973d830b71a28
#
_cell.length_a   1.000
_cell.length_b   1.000
_cell.length_c   1.000
_cell.angle_alpha   90.00
_cell.angle_beta   90.00
_cell.angle_gamma   90.00
#
_symmetry.space_group_name_H-M   'P 1'
#
loop_
_entity.id
_entity.type
_entity.pdbx_description
1 polymer ?
#
loop_
_entity_poly.entity_id
_entity_poly.type
_entity_poly.pdbx_seq_one_letter_code
_entity_poly.pdbx_strand_id
1 'polypeptide(L)'
;MTTVSTIKTELVFSDDGEHTYSVTKTLEGVQGDKAVMVLMYPTRNAENIHSEDTTLLHIISHMQDMGLSEITIINLFSKVVKTKLSAKGLEVDDENMKYIEDEIMSKKDFKDKKFILAYGNSMQSCKACNESKKLIIQMYQKHCPNGTIYQLATKAMPNEKCPHPLWLGIRCKFSKWYLSEVHLPKEKTVEKAVQEVKSKKNTKAREIIKLN
;
A
#
# COMPACT_ATOMS: atom_id res chain seq x y z
N MET A 1 -28.61 4.70 -28.94
CA MET A 1 -27.14 4.79 -28.86
C MET A 1 -26.62 3.70 -27.96
N THR A 2 -25.55 3.02 -28.30
CA THR A 2 -24.92 1.98 -27.49
C THR A 2 -23.53 2.44 -27.08
N THR A 3 -23.18 2.31 -25.81
CA THR A 3 -21.83 2.55 -25.30
C THR A 3 -21.28 1.24 -24.77
N VAL A 4 -20.06 0.89 -25.15
CA VAL A 4 -19.36 -0.32 -24.68
C VAL A 4 -18.14 0.11 -23.86
N SER A 5 -17.93 -0.54 -22.71
CA SER A 5 -16.72 -0.39 -21.91
C SER A 5 -16.14 -1.77 -21.59
N THR A 6 -14.82 -1.87 -21.58
CA THR A 6 -14.10 -3.11 -21.27
C THR A 6 -13.15 -2.86 -20.11
N ILE A 7 -13.12 -3.78 -19.15
CA ILE A 7 -12.17 -3.82 -18.06
C ILE A 7 -11.32 -5.06 -18.20
N LYS A 8 -10.05 -4.88 -18.56
CA LYS A 8 -9.07 -5.97 -18.60
C LYS A 8 -8.60 -6.26 -17.18
N THR A 9 -8.50 -7.54 -16.83
CA THR A 9 -7.96 -8.02 -15.56
C THR A 9 -6.76 -8.92 -15.81
N GLU A 10 -5.65 -8.65 -15.14
CA GLU A 10 -4.48 -9.52 -15.11
C GLU A 10 -4.18 -9.88 -13.66
N LEU A 11 -3.91 -11.16 -13.40
CA LEU A 11 -3.63 -11.68 -12.07
C LEU A 11 -2.30 -12.44 -12.10
N VAL A 12 -1.39 -12.10 -11.19
CA VAL A 12 -0.15 -12.85 -10.96
C VAL A 12 -0.26 -13.58 -9.62
N PHE A 13 -0.08 -14.90 -9.65
CA PHE A 13 -0.28 -15.77 -8.50
C PHE A 13 0.76 -16.91 -8.50
N SER A 14 0.90 -17.60 -7.36
CA SER A 14 1.79 -18.75 -7.21
C SER A 14 1.19 -20.00 -7.87
N ASP A 15 2.04 -20.96 -8.22
CA ASP A 15 1.63 -22.21 -8.89
C ASP A 15 0.62 -23.03 -8.07
N ASP A 16 0.70 -22.98 -6.74
CA ASP A 16 -0.24 -23.62 -5.83
C ASP A 16 -1.57 -22.85 -5.64
N GLY A 17 -1.64 -21.61 -6.17
CA GLY A 17 -2.82 -20.73 -6.04
C GLY A 17 -3.05 -20.16 -4.63
N GLU A 18 -2.16 -20.40 -3.67
CA GLU A 18 -2.30 -19.90 -2.29
C GLU A 18 -1.89 -18.42 -2.16
N HIS A 19 -1.06 -17.92 -3.07
CA HIS A 19 -0.54 -16.56 -3.06
C HIS A 19 -0.97 -15.78 -4.30
N THR A 20 -1.35 -14.53 -4.11
CA THR A 20 -1.60 -13.56 -5.19
C THR A 20 -0.67 -12.38 -5.01
N TYR A 21 0.22 -12.20 -5.97
CA TYR A 21 1.26 -11.17 -5.92
C TYR A 21 0.76 -9.81 -6.44
N SER A 22 0.00 -9.82 -7.54
CA SER A 22 -0.57 -8.58 -8.08
C SER A 22 -1.88 -8.82 -8.84
N VAL A 23 -2.71 -7.76 -8.88
CA VAL A 23 -3.92 -7.68 -9.71
C VAL A 23 -3.86 -6.38 -10.48
N THR A 24 -3.87 -6.43 -11.81
CA THR A 24 -3.93 -5.23 -12.65
C THR A 24 -5.32 -5.08 -13.27
N LYS A 25 -5.88 -3.88 -13.17
CA LYS A 25 -7.13 -3.47 -13.79
C LYS A 25 -6.87 -2.36 -14.77
N THR A 26 -7.28 -2.55 -16.02
CA THR A 26 -7.14 -1.54 -17.08
C THR A 26 -8.51 -1.20 -17.65
N LEU A 27 -8.84 0.08 -17.68
CA LEU A 27 -10.02 0.61 -18.34
C LEU A 27 -9.67 0.86 -19.81
N GLU A 28 -10.08 -0.05 -20.70
CA GLU A 28 -9.74 0.07 -22.12
C GLU A 28 -10.44 1.28 -22.76
N GLY A 29 -9.69 2.00 -23.58
CA GLY A 29 -10.18 3.21 -24.25
C GLY A 29 -10.30 4.44 -23.36
N VAL A 30 -9.92 4.37 -22.09
CA VAL A 30 -9.90 5.51 -21.15
C VAL A 30 -8.49 6.09 -21.10
N GLN A 31 -8.40 7.42 -21.27
CA GLN A 31 -7.15 8.15 -21.06
C GLN A 31 -6.98 8.47 -19.58
N GLY A 32 -5.78 8.30 -19.05
CA GLY A 32 -5.47 8.57 -17.64
C GLY A 32 -4.10 8.05 -17.25
N ASP A 33 -3.69 8.36 -16.03
CA ASP A 33 -2.43 7.90 -15.48
C ASP A 33 -2.50 6.40 -15.12
N LYS A 34 -1.34 5.79 -14.98
CA LYS A 34 -1.18 4.46 -14.42
C LYS A 34 -0.75 4.55 -12.96
N ALA A 35 -1.17 3.58 -12.15
CA ALA A 35 -0.85 3.57 -10.73
C ALA A 35 -0.45 2.19 -10.21
N VAL A 36 0.32 2.19 -9.12
CA VAL A 36 0.53 1.04 -8.24
C VAL A 36 -0.08 1.36 -6.89
N MET A 37 -1.00 0.53 -6.41
CA MET A 37 -1.71 0.70 -5.13
C MET A 37 -1.33 -0.42 -4.16
N VAL A 38 -0.92 -0.04 -2.96
CA VAL A 38 -0.54 -0.96 -1.89
C VAL A 38 -1.72 -1.19 -0.96
N LEU A 39 -2.21 -2.43 -0.89
CA LEU A 39 -3.22 -2.89 0.06
C LEU A 39 -2.61 -3.80 1.14
N MET A 40 -3.44 -4.45 1.95
CA MET A 40 -3.00 -5.26 3.08
C MET A 40 -2.73 -6.72 2.69
N TYR A 41 -3.70 -7.40 2.12
CA TYR A 41 -3.65 -8.79 1.70
C TYR A 41 -4.69 -9.08 0.61
N PRO A 42 -4.44 -10.06 -0.27
CA PRO A 42 -5.39 -10.43 -1.31
C PRO A 42 -6.51 -11.32 -0.74
N THR A 43 -7.69 -11.21 -1.33
CA THR A 43 -8.85 -12.06 -1.05
C THR A 43 -9.16 -13.00 -2.22
N ARG A 44 -8.40 -12.88 -3.32
CA ARG A 44 -8.66 -13.56 -4.60
C ARG A 44 -7.49 -14.43 -5.00
N ASN A 45 -7.83 -15.54 -5.65
CA ASN A 45 -6.90 -16.43 -6.33
C ASN A 45 -7.33 -16.62 -7.81
N ALA A 46 -6.59 -17.44 -8.55
CA ALA A 46 -6.85 -17.72 -9.96
C ALA A 46 -8.27 -18.24 -10.25
N GLU A 47 -8.84 -19.02 -9.34
CA GLU A 47 -10.20 -19.61 -9.51
C GLU A 47 -11.30 -18.55 -9.55
N ASN A 48 -11.03 -17.38 -8.95
CA ASN A 48 -12.01 -16.30 -8.77
C ASN A 48 -11.71 -15.07 -9.63
N ILE A 49 -11.01 -15.21 -10.76
CA ILE A 49 -10.56 -14.05 -11.57
C ILE A 49 -11.74 -13.19 -12.05
N HIS A 50 -12.92 -13.78 -12.28
CA HIS A 50 -14.12 -13.06 -12.72
C HIS A 50 -15.00 -12.54 -11.58
N SER A 51 -14.70 -12.92 -10.33
CA SER A 51 -15.46 -12.48 -9.17
C SER A 51 -14.78 -11.28 -8.53
N GLU A 52 -15.39 -10.12 -8.57
CA GLU A 52 -14.86 -8.92 -7.91
C GLU A 52 -15.24 -8.89 -6.43
N ASP A 53 -14.26 -8.67 -5.55
CA ASP A 53 -14.58 -8.33 -4.17
C ASP A 53 -14.99 -6.85 -4.04
N THR A 54 -15.60 -6.51 -2.92
CA THR A 54 -16.12 -5.15 -2.69
C THR A 54 -15.01 -4.09 -2.71
N THR A 55 -13.78 -4.44 -2.33
CA THR A 55 -12.62 -3.53 -2.38
C THR A 55 -12.31 -3.15 -3.82
N LEU A 56 -12.20 -4.17 -4.70
CA LEU A 56 -11.91 -3.97 -6.12
C LEU A 56 -13.06 -3.24 -6.83
N LEU A 57 -14.32 -3.54 -6.49
CA LEU A 57 -15.47 -2.82 -7.03
C LEU A 57 -15.40 -1.32 -6.71
N HIS A 58 -15.06 -0.95 -5.46
CA HIS A 58 -14.87 0.45 -5.11
C HIS A 58 -13.70 1.09 -5.86
N ILE A 59 -12.57 0.40 -5.98
CA ILE A 59 -11.41 0.92 -6.72
C ILE A 59 -11.80 1.19 -8.18
N ILE A 60 -12.36 0.20 -8.88
CA ILE A 60 -12.76 0.31 -10.30
C ILE A 60 -13.74 1.47 -10.49
N SER A 61 -14.74 1.57 -9.61
CA SER A 61 -15.78 2.62 -9.70
C SER A 61 -15.23 4.04 -9.56
N HIS A 62 -14.06 4.21 -8.94
CA HIS A 62 -13.46 5.52 -8.70
C HIS A 62 -12.15 5.77 -9.47
N MET A 63 -11.72 4.84 -10.35
CA MET A 63 -10.49 5.04 -11.13
C MET A 63 -10.54 6.33 -11.94
N GLN A 64 -11.65 6.60 -12.64
CA GLN A 64 -11.81 7.81 -13.44
C GLN A 64 -11.85 9.08 -12.57
N ASP A 65 -12.45 9.04 -11.39
CA ASP A 65 -12.43 10.16 -10.43
C ASP A 65 -11.00 10.54 -10.03
N MET A 66 -10.12 9.54 -9.93
CA MET A 66 -8.70 9.70 -9.60
C MET A 66 -7.82 10.02 -10.82
N GLY A 67 -8.41 10.10 -12.03
CA GLY A 67 -7.67 10.31 -13.28
C GLY A 67 -6.86 9.09 -13.72
N LEU A 68 -7.25 7.86 -13.32
CA LEU A 68 -6.51 6.64 -13.61
C LEU A 68 -7.17 5.83 -14.72
N SER A 69 -6.36 5.30 -15.64
CA SER A 69 -6.74 4.33 -16.66
C SER A 69 -6.31 2.90 -16.33
N GLU A 70 -5.24 2.75 -15.54
CA GLU A 70 -4.68 1.46 -15.13
C GLU A 70 -4.27 1.51 -13.65
N ILE A 71 -4.51 0.42 -12.94
CA ILE A 71 -4.08 0.27 -11.56
C ILE A 71 -3.56 -1.14 -11.32
N THR A 72 -2.30 -1.25 -10.87
CA THR A 72 -1.72 -2.50 -10.38
C THR A 72 -1.80 -2.52 -8.87
N ILE A 73 -2.52 -3.46 -8.32
CA ILE A 73 -2.70 -3.64 -6.89
C ILE A 73 -1.68 -4.67 -6.41
N ILE A 74 -0.88 -4.28 -5.44
CA ILE A 74 0.03 -5.13 -4.68
C ILE A 74 -0.36 -5.12 -3.20
N ASN A 75 0.10 -6.08 -2.44
CA ASN A 75 -0.29 -6.22 -1.04
C ASN A 75 0.94 -6.27 -0.13
N LEU A 76 0.76 -5.96 1.16
CA LEU A 76 1.81 -6.17 2.16
C LEU A 76 2.13 -7.66 2.34
N PHE A 77 1.15 -8.54 2.12
CA PHE A 77 1.26 -10.00 2.17
C PHE A 77 0.60 -10.60 0.94
N SER A 78 1.17 -11.64 0.36
CA SER A 78 0.65 -12.28 -0.86
C SER A 78 -0.35 -13.41 -0.56
N LYS A 79 -0.32 -14.01 0.64
CA LYS A 79 -1.20 -15.11 1.00
C LYS A 79 -2.67 -14.71 0.90
N VAL A 80 -3.44 -15.51 0.17
CA VAL A 80 -4.88 -15.29 0.00
C VAL A 80 -5.63 -15.57 1.29
N VAL A 81 -6.39 -14.59 1.78
CA VAL A 81 -7.14 -14.68 3.03
C VAL A 81 -8.62 -14.46 2.77
N LYS A 82 -9.43 -15.49 2.94
CA LYS A 82 -10.87 -15.45 2.70
C LYS A 82 -11.68 -14.74 3.81
N THR A 83 -11.12 -14.58 5.00
CA THR A 83 -11.82 -13.98 6.14
C THR A 83 -11.09 -12.76 6.67
N LYS A 84 -10.23 -12.94 7.68
CA LYS A 84 -9.46 -11.85 8.30
C LYS A 84 -8.04 -12.32 8.58
N LEU A 85 -7.07 -11.50 8.20
CA LEU A 85 -5.67 -11.74 8.52
C LEU A 85 -5.45 -11.68 10.04
N SER A 86 -4.79 -12.71 10.60
CA SER A 86 -4.41 -12.75 12.00
C SER A 86 -3.03 -12.13 12.19
N ALA A 87 -2.88 -11.29 13.20
CA ALA A 87 -1.56 -10.75 13.58
C ALA A 87 -0.68 -11.80 14.31
N LYS A 88 -1.29 -12.86 14.85
CA LYS A 88 -0.57 -13.89 15.60
C LYS A 88 0.25 -14.77 14.64
N GLY A 89 1.56 -14.79 14.85
CA GLY A 89 2.49 -15.59 14.02
C GLY A 89 2.68 -15.03 12.60
N LEU A 90 2.23 -13.79 12.33
CA LEU A 90 2.46 -13.14 11.05
C LEU A 90 3.90 -12.65 10.98
N GLU A 91 4.60 -13.01 9.92
CA GLU A 91 5.96 -12.61 9.58
C GLU A 91 5.95 -11.76 8.30
N VAL A 92 7.06 -11.10 8.01
CA VAL A 92 7.24 -10.40 6.72
C VAL A 92 7.23 -11.44 5.61
N ASP A 93 6.55 -11.13 4.53
CA ASP A 93 6.44 -11.99 3.36
C ASP A 93 7.60 -11.66 2.40
N ASP A 94 8.75 -12.28 2.63
CA ASP A 94 9.99 -11.98 1.90
C ASP A 94 9.88 -12.28 0.40
N GLU A 95 9.15 -13.35 0.02
CA GLU A 95 8.93 -13.70 -1.37
C GLU A 95 8.09 -12.63 -2.08
N ASN A 96 7.04 -12.17 -1.43
CA ASN A 96 6.22 -11.06 -1.93
C ASN A 96 7.02 -9.76 -2.03
N MET A 97 7.85 -9.44 -1.01
CA MET A 97 8.71 -8.25 -1.06
C MET A 97 9.67 -8.31 -2.24
N LYS A 98 10.28 -9.48 -2.49
CA LYS A 98 11.15 -9.70 -3.64
C LYS A 98 10.38 -9.53 -4.96
N TYR A 99 9.20 -10.13 -5.10
CA TYR A 99 8.35 -9.94 -6.28
C TYR A 99 8.04 -8.45 -6.53
N ILE A 100 7.67 -7.71 -5.49
CA ILE A 100 7.37 -6.28 -5.60
C ILE A 100 8.60 -5.50 -6.09
N GLU A 101 9.78 -5.78 -5.56
CA GLU A 101 11.01 -5.10 -5.98
C GLU A 101 11.37 -5.46 -7.43
N ASP A 102 11.44 -6.75 -7.75
CA ASP A 102 11.98 -7.25 -9.02
C ASP A 102 10.99 -7.08 -10.18
N GLU A 103 9.70 -7.37 -9.95
CA GLU A 103 8.71 -7.42 -11.03
C GLU A 103 7.83 -6.17 -11.14
N ILE A 104 7.80 -5.32 -10.11
CA ILE A 104 7.01 -4.08 -10.14
C ILE A 104 7.92 -2.85 -10.14
N MET A 105 8.75 -2.66 -9.09
CA MET A 105 9.45 -1.38 -8.89
C MET A 105 10.72 -1.22 -9.74
N SER A 106 11.37 -2.31 -10.16
CA SER A 106 12.55 -2.27 -11.04
C SER A 106 12.21 -2.04 -12.52
N LYS A 107 10.94 -2.12 -12.90
CA LYS A 107 10.52 -1.88 -14.29
C LYS A 107 10.72 -0.42 -14.68
N LYS A 108 11.15 -0.18 -15.92
CA LYS A 108 11.47 1.18 -16.42
C LYS A 108 10.31 2.15 -16.34
N ASP A 109 9.10 1.66 -16.60
CA ASP A 109 7.84 2.44 -16.59
C ASP A 109 7.27 2.68 -15.18
N PHE A 110 7.87 2.08 -14.13
CA PHE A 110 7.40 2.28 -12.75
C PHE A 110 7.49 3.74 -12.30
N LYS A 111 8.51 4.47 -12.77
CA LYS A 111 8.73 5.89 -12.41
C LYS A 111 7.63 6.81 -12.92
N ASP A 112 6.92 6.38 -13.96
CA ASP A 112 5.82 7.13 -14.56
C ASP A 112 4.46 6.81 -13.91
N LYS A 113 4.43 5.84 -12.99
CA LYS A 113 3.21 5.41 -12.28
C LYS A 113 3.04 6.16 -10.97
N LYS A 114 1.80 6.51 -10.64
CA LYS A 114 1.45 7.02 -9.31
C LYS A 114 1.55 5.91 -8.28
N PHE A 115 2.23 6.16 -7.17
CA PHE A 115 2.38 5.19 -6.08
C PHE A 115 1.44 5.55 -4.94
N ILE A 116 0.49 4.65 -4.62
CA ILE A 116 -0.64 4.93 -3.73
C ILE A 116 -0.60 3.99 -2.52
N LEU A 117 -0.57 4.55 -1.31
CA LEU A 117 -0.71 3.80 -0.07
C LEU A 117 -2.19 3.75 0.34
N ALA A 118 -2.75 2.53 0.41
CA ALA A 118 -4.17 2.31 0.70
C ALA A 118 -4.42 1.06 1.57
N TYR A 119 -3.44 0.66 2.38
CA TYR A 119 -3.51 -0.52 3.24
C TYR A 119 -4.39 -0.35 4.49
N GLY A 120 -4.90 0.85 4.75
CA GLY A 120 -5.77 1.13 5.90
C GLY A 120 -5.03 1.24 7.24
N ASN A 121 -5.81 1.50 8.28
CA ASN A 121 -5.32 1.72 9.65
C ASN A 121 -5.53 0.49 10.56
N SER A 122 -5.91 -0.66 10.01
CA SER A 122 -5.98 -1.91 10.75
C SER A 122 -4.58 -2.44 11.07
N MET A 123 -4.46 -3.24 12.12
CA MET A 123 -3.22 -3.94 12.50
C MET A 123 -2.03 -3.01 12.84
N GLN A 124 -2.27 -1.82 13.38
CA GLN A 124 -1.22 -0.84 13.76
C GLN A 124 -0.22 -1.39 14.78
N SER A 125 -0.63 -2.30 15.66
CA SER A 125 0.23 -2.95 16.65
C SER A 125 1.00 -4.17 16.11
N CYS A 126 0.72 -4.61 14.86
CA CYS A 126 1.38 -5.76 14.24
C CYS A 126 2.78 -5.38 13.76
N LYS A 127 3.81 -6.03 14.31
CA LYS A 127 5.21 -5.77 13.94
C LYS A 127 5.47 -6.08 12.47
N ALA A 128 5.06 -7.26 11.98
CA ALA A 128 5.24 -7.65 10.59
C ALA A 128 4.57 -6.68 9.62
N CYS A 129 3.33 -6.23 9.92
CA CYS A 129 2.66 -5.23 9.09
C CYS A 129 3.43 -3.90 9.03
N ASN A 130 3.96 -3.45 10.16
CA ASN A 130 4.70 -2.18 10.20
C ASN A 130 6.05 -2.29 9.49
N GLU A 131 6.72 -3.44 9.61
CA GLU A 131 7.96 -3.71 8.89
C GLU A 131 7.72 -3.80 7.37
N SER A 132 6.71 -4.54 6.92
CA SER A 132 6.34 -4.62 5.50
C SER A 132 6.00 -3.25 4.91
N LYS A 133 5.26 -2.40 5.63
CA LYS A 133 4.99 -1.01 5.21
C LYS A 133 6.28 -0.21 5.04
N LYS A 134 7.21 -0.33 6.00
CA LYS A 134 8.50 0.36 5.96
C LYS A 134 9.34 -0.11 4.78
N LEU A 135 9.46 -1.42 4.57
CA LEU A 135 10.22 -2.01 3.46
C LEU A 135 9.68 -1.52 2.10
N ILE A 136 8.37 -1.55 1.88
CA ILE A 136 7.77 -1.08 0.62
C ILE A 136 8.06 0.41 0.39
N ILE A 137 7.97 1.25 1.42
CA ILE A 137 8.29 2.67 1.30
C ILE A 137 9.79 2.88 0.99
N GLN A 138 10.68 2.14 1.63
CA GLN A 138 12.12 2.20 1.37
C GLN A 138 12.46 1.73 -0.05
N MET A 139 11.86 0.65 -0.53
CA MET A 139 12.00 0.19 -1.92
C MET A 139 11.51 1.26 -2.90
N TYR A 140 10.34 1.86 -2.66
CA TYR A 140 9.86 2.97 -3.49
C TYR A 140 10.85 4.14 -3.54
N GLN A 141 11.35 4.58 -2.40
CA GLN A 141 12.32 5.69 -2.31
C GLN A 141 13.65 5.36 -3.01
N LYS A 142 14.10 4.11 -2.98
CA LYS A 142 15.28 3.63 -3.71
C LYS A 142 15.10 3.76 -5.23
N HIS A 143 13.94 3.37 -5.76
CA HIS A 143 13.66 3.40 -7.21
C HIS A 143 13.19 4.78 -7.69
N CYS A 144 12.53 5.56 -6.83
CA CYS A 144 11.98 6.88 -7.11
C CYS A 144 12.35 7.89 -6.00
N PRO A 145 13.63 8.33 -5.91
CA PRO A 145 14.10 9.18 -4.80
C PRO A 145 13.38 10.52 -4.67
N ASN A 146 12.88 11.05 -5.78
CA ASN A 146 12.12 12.30 -5.86
C ASN A 146 10.63 12.05 -6.16
N GLY A 147 10.18 10.81 -6.06
CA GLY A 147 8.81 10.43 -6.38
C GLY A 147 7.83 10.89 -5.31
N THR A 148 6.62 11.19 -5.72
CA THR A 148 5.52 11.55 -4.82
C THR A 148 4.74 10.30 -4.43
N ILE A 149 4.50 10.12 -3.14
CA ILE A 149 3.62 9.08 -2.60
C ILE A 149 2.23 9.67 -2.42
N TYR A 150 1.22 8.93 -2.83
CA TYR A 150 -0.18 9.32 -2.73
C TYR A 150 -0.95 8.44 -1.76
N GLN A 151 -2.09 8.94 -1.33
CA GLN A 151 -3.14 8.19 -0.63
C GLN A 151 -4.50 8.55 -1.20
N LEU A 152 -5.50 7.72 -0.91
CA LEU A 152 -6.89 8.04 -1.25
C LEU A 152 -7.42 9.13 -0.33
N ALA A 153 -8.23 10.02 -0.88
CA ALA A 153 -8.94 11.03 -0.12
C ALA A 153 -10.32 11.33 -0.73
N THR A 154 -11.21 11.89 0.08
CA THR A 154 -12.50 12.43 -0.34
C THR A 154 -12.73 13.78 0.30
N LYS A 155 -13.63 14.60 -0.27
CA LYS A 155 -14.02 15.87 0.38
C LYS A 155 -14.62 15.68 1.77
N ALA A 156 -15.28 14.55 2.02
CA ALA A 156 -15.88 14.23 3.32
C ALA A 156 -14.83 13.84 4.36
N MET A 157 -13.69 13.29 3.93
CA MET A 157 -12.60 12.81 4.80
C MET A 157 -11.23 13.15 4.21
N PRO A 158 -10.87 14.45 4.18
CA PRO A 158 -9.63 14.88 3.51
C PRO A 158 -8.35 14.54 4.27
N ASN A 159 -8.45 14.30 5.59
CA ASN A 159 -7.30 14.14 6.49
C ASN A 159 -7.11 12.69 6.97
N GLU A 160 -7.87 11.73 6.43
CA GLU A 160 -7.71 10.32 6.80
C GLU A 160 -6.35 9.80 6.28
N LYS A 161 -5.65 9.01 7.12
CA LYS A 161 -4.32 8.52 6.76
C LYS A 161 -4.42 7.16 6.09
N CYS A 162 -3.92 7.05 4.87
CA CYS A 162 -3.86 5.82 4.06
C CYS A 162 -5.14 4.98 4.15
N PRO A 163 -6.35 5.55 3.92
CA PRO A 163 -7.59 4.84 4.13
C PRO A 163 -7.69 3.64 3.18
N HIS A 164 -8.24 2.54 3.71
CA HIS A 164 -8.49 1.35 2.88
C HIS A 164 -9.69 1.62 1.95
N PRO A 165 -9.65 1.21 0.67
CA PRO A 165 -10.70 1.46 -0.30
C PRO A 165 -12.09 0.98 0.15
N LEU A 166 -12.17 -0.21 0.74
CA LEU A 166 -13.43 -0.73 1.29
C LEU A 166 -14.02 0.19 2.35
N TRP A 167 -13.19 0.63 3.30
CA TRP A 167 -13.63 1.52 4.38
C TRP A 167 -14.11 2.86 3.83
N LEU A 168 -13.35 3.44 2.90
CA LEU A 168 -13.68 4.71 2.26
C LEU A 168 -14.95 4.60 1.43
N GLY A 169 -15.12 3.54 0.65
CA GLY A 169 -16.30 3.30 -0.18
C GLY A 169 -17.58 3.11 0.63
N ILE A 170 -17.51 2.47 1.79
CA ILE A 170 -18.66 2.33 2.69
C ILE A 170 -19.01 3.66 3.38
N ARG A 171 -18.01 4.38 3.89
CA ARG A 171 -18.21 5.63 4.66
C ARG A 171 -18.55 6.83 3.78
N CYS A 172 -17.99 6.87 2.57
CA CYS A 172 -18.10 8.00 1.65
C CYS A 172 -18.76 7.58 0.33
N LYS A 173 -19.82 6.78 0.40
CA LYS A 173 -20.48 6.08 -0.71
C LYS A 173 -20.76 6.94 -1.96
N PHE A 174 -21.06 8.22 -1.79
CA PHE A 174 -21.40 9.14 -2.88
C PHE A 174 -20.33 10.20 -3.16
N SER A 175 -19.19 10.10 -2.50
CA SER A 175 -18.11 11.07 -2.66
C SER A 175 -17.16 10.64 -3.77
N LYS A 176 -16.76 11.58 -4.61
CA LYS A 176 -15.65 11.36 -5.54
C LYS A 176 -14.34 11.17 -4.79
N TRP A 177 -13.51 10.26 -5.29
CA TRP A 177 -12.18 10.04 -4.75
C TRP A 177 -11.15 10.87 -5.52
N TYR A 178 -10.13 11.31 -4.83
CA TYR A 178 -8.96 11.93 -5.42
C TYR A 178 -7.69 11.46 -4.72
N LEU A 179 -6.54 11.68 -5.37
CA LEU A 179 -5.23 11.35 -4.81
C LEU A 179 -4.70 12.56 -4.05
N SER A 180 -4.34 12.35 -2.78
CA SER A 180 -3.71 13.35 -1.92
C SER A 180 -2.26 12.94 -1.66
N GLU A 181 -1.33 13.89 -1.67
CA GLU A 181 0.07 13.63 -1.38
C GLU A 181 0.30 13.24 0.08
N VAL A 182 1.16 12.26 0.30
CA VAL A 182 1.60 11.83 1.63
C VAL A 182 2.96 12.43 1.93
N HIS A 183 3.00 13.33 2.90
CA HIS A 183 4.27 13.83 3.43
C HIS A 183 4.79 12.86 4.50
N LEU A 184 5.71 11.98 4.09
CA LEU A 184 6.41 11.13 5.06
C LEU A 184 7.27 12.03 5.97
N PRO A 185 7.26 11.81 7.29
CA PRO A 185 8.18 12.49 8.17
C PRO A 185 9.59 12.15 7.68
N LYS A 186 10.40 13.19 7.41
CA LYS A 186 11.83 12.99 7.12
C LYS A 186 12.37 12.14 8.28
N GLU A 187 12.99 11.01 7.99
CA GLU A 187 13.69 10.24 9.02
C GLU A 187 14.60 11.22 9.77
N LYS A 188 14.23 11.56 11.00
CA LYS A 188 15.18 12.16 11.93
C LYS A 188 16.26 11.12 12.02
N THR A 189 17.43 11.44 11.52
CA THR A 189 18.57 10.57 11.43
C THR A 189 18.63 9.78 12.73
N VAL A 190 18.47 8.46 12.66
CA VAL A 190 18.43 7.54 13.82
C VAL A 190 19.66 7.77 14.70
N GLU A 191 20.75 8.29 14.13
CA GLU A 191 21.95 8.74 14.82
C GLU A 191 21.70 9.83 15.87
N LYS A 192 20.83 10.81 15.65
CA LYS A 192 20.51 11.84 16.67
C LYS A 192 19.68 11.26 17.82
N ALA A 193 18.74 10.38 17.54
CA ALA A 193 17.94 9.75 18.60
C ALA A 193 18.78 8.77 19.43
N VAL A 194 19.71 8.03 18.82
CA VAL A 194 20.65 7.15 19.52
C VAL A 194 21.64 7.96 20.36
N GLN A 195 22.11 9.13 19.90
CA GLN A 195 22.98 10.02 20.67
C GLN A 195 22.24 10.66 21.85
N GLU A 196 20.98 11.08 21.69
CA GLU A 196 20.18 11.61 22.80
C GLU A 196 19.86 10.56 23.88
N VAL A 197 19.62 9.31 23.50
CA VAL A 197 19.40 8.21 24.46
C VAL A 197 20.70 7.83 25.18
N LYS A 198 21.85 7.84 24.49
CA LYS A 198 23.18 7.60 25.10
C LYS A 198 23.58 8.75 26.04
N SER A 199 23.31 10.01 25.70
CA SER A 199 23.59 11.15 26.57
C SER A 199 22.77 11.14 27.86
N LYS A 200 21.44 10.82 27.77
CA LYS A 200 20.58 10.70 28.95
C LYS A 200 20.94 9.54 29.88
N LYS A 201 21.42 8.40 29.34
CA LYS A 201 21.93 7.28 30.16
C LYS A 201 23.24 7.64 30.88
N ASN A 202 24.16 8.37 30.23
CA ASN A 202 25.41 8.79 30.84
C ASN A 202 25.21 9.87 31.92
N THR A 203 24.21 10.74 31.78
CA THR A 203 23.88 11.74 32.80
C THR A 203 23.32 11.09 34.07
N LYS A 204 22.38 10.10 33.92
CA LYS A 204 21.87 9.33 35.08
C LYS A 204 22.95 8.50 35.77
N ALA A 205 23.88 7.89 35.04
CA ALA A 205 24.97 7.12 35.64
C ALA A 205 25.96 8.00 36.44
N ARG A 206 26.18 9.26 36.02
CA ARG A 206 27.03 10.21 36.73
C ARG A 206 26.39 10.80 37.99
N GLU A 207 25.08 10.91 38.05
CA GLU A 207 24.34 11.32 39.26
C GLU A 207 24.35 10.25 40.35
N ILE A 208 24.29 8.96 39.99
CA ILE A 208 24.34 7.85 40.96
C ILE A 208 25.74 7.70 41.60
N ILE A 209 26.82 8.04 40.87
CA ILE A 209 28.18 7.96 41.40
C ILE A 209 28.52 9.16 42.32
N LYS A 210 27.75 10.23 42.35
CA LYS A 210 27.95 11.38 43.25
C LYS A 210 27.16 11.28 44.55
N LEU A 211 26.36 10.24 44.73
CA LEU A 211 25.51 10.00 45.93
C LEU A 211 26.02 8.84 46.82
N ASN A 212 27.15 8.27 46.52
CA ASN A 212 27.94 7.35 47.33
C ASN A 212 29.32 8.01 47.56
#